data_47de0002bfb9973b7b084ea1a0e6cff2
#
_entry.id   47de0002bfb9973b7b084ea1a0e6cff2
#
_cell.length_a   1.000
_cell.length_b   1.000
_cell.length_c   1.000
_cell.angle_alpha   90.00
_cell.angle_beta   90.00
_cell.angle_gamma   90.00
#
_symmetry.space_group_name_H-M   'P 1'
#
loop_
_entity.id
_entity.type
_entity.pdbx_description
1 polymer ?
#
loop_
_entity_poly.entity_id
_entity_poly.type
_entity_poly.pdbx_seq_one_letter_code
_entity_poly.pdbx_strand_id
1 'polypeptide(L)'
;MSFKSVTQLEKRLGEFFGAPYVVCLDACTHGIELCLRLQNLSYISVPKRTYISVPFLANKLKINLEWRDEEWQDYYKVNEHFKPIYDAAVLWKKDSYIPGSFMCLSF
;
A
#
# COMPACT_ATOMS: atom_id res chain seq x y z
N MET A 1 -15.16 -10.86 15.22
CA MET A 1 -15.70 -10.48 13.91
C MET A 1 -15.90 -11.74 13.07
N SER A 2 -17.04 -11.90 12.45
CA SER A 2 -17.29 -13.05 11.56
C SER A 2 -16.67 -12.80 10.18
N PHE A 3 -16.32 -13.87 9.50
CA PHE A 3 -15.82 -13.77 8.10
C PHE A 3 -16.85 -13.11 7.18
N LYS A 4 -18.13 -13.27 7.47
CA LYS A 4 -19.20 -12.64 6.69
C LYS A 4 -19.11 -11.11 6.77
N SER A 5 -18.84 -10.55 7.94
CA SER A 5 -18.70 -9.11 8.13
C SER A 5 -17.48 -8.57 7.37
N VAL A 6 -16.37 -9.29 7.41
CA VAL A 6 -15.15 -8.93 6.68
C VAL A 6 -15.43 -8.96 5.17
N THR A 7 -16.06 -10.01 4.67
CA THR A 7 -16.38 -10.13 3.26
C THR A 7 -17.30 -9.00 2.78
N GLN A 8 -18.30 -8.63 3.58
CA GLN A 8 -19.17 -7.51 3.24
C GLN A 8 -18.45 -6.18 3.22
N LEU A 9 -17.52 -5.95 4.16
CA LEU A 9 -16.71 -4.75 4.19
C LEU A 9 -15.81 -4.67 2.95
N GLU A 10 -15.14 -5.77 2.61
CA GLU A 10 -14.29 -5.83 1.42
C GLU A 10 -15.07 -5.51 0.15
N LYS A 11 -16.28 -6.03 0.03
CA LYS A 11 -17.15 -5.77 -1.11
C LYS A 11 -17.52 -4.28 -1.19
N ARG A 12 -17.92 -3.69 -0.08
CA ARG A 12 -18.31 -2.27 -0.04
C ARG A 12 -17.13 -1.34 -0.34
N LEU A 13 -15.95 -1.69 0.18
CA LEU A 13 -14.74 -0.92 -0.11
C LEU A 13 -14.35 -1.02 -1.58
N GLY A 14 -14.48 -2.21 -2.17
CA GLY A 14 -14.25 -2.39 -3.60
C GLY A 14 -15.16 -1.52 -4.45
N GLU A 15 -16.43 -1.47 -4.10
CA GLU A 15 -17.40 -0.61 -4.80
C GLU A 15 -17.07 0.87 -4.61
N PHE A 16 -16.72 1.27 -3.41
CA PHE A 16 -16.39 2.67 -3.10
C PHE A 16 -15.16 3.15 -3.86
N PHE A 17 -14.08 2.37 -3.83
CA PHE A 17 -12.82 2.76 -4.47
C PHE A 17 -12.74 2.41 -5.95
N GLY A 18 -13.68 1.63 -6.47
CA GLY A 18 -13.62 1.14 -7.84
C GLY A 18 -12.55 0.07 -8.02
N ALA A 19 -12.25 -0.70 -6.98
CA ALA A 19 -11.23 -1.74 -6.99
C ALA A 19 -11.86 -3.12 -7.23
N PRO A 20 -11.26 -3.96 -8.11
CA PRO A 20 -11.81 -5.30 -8.37
C PRO A 20 -11.64 -6.26 -7.19
N TYR A 21 -10.62 -6.06 -6.38
CA TYR A 21 -10.31 -6.91 -5.23
C TYR A 21 -9.91 -6.08 -4.03
N VAL A 22 -10.37 -6.48 -2.85
CA VAL A 22 -10.01 -5.84 -1.58
C VAL A 22 -9.72 -6.93 -0.57
N VAL A 23 -8.65 -6.77 0.18
CA VAL A 23 -8.27 -7.66 1.30
C VAL A 23 -8.10 -6.82 2.54
N CYS A 24 -8.85 -7.16 3.59
CA CYS A 24 -8.72 -6.50 4.89
C CYS A 24 -7.60 -7.16 5.69
N LEU A 25 -6.75 -6.32 6.26
CA LEU A 25 -5.63 -6.74 7.12
C LEU A 25 -5.70 -5.96 8.43
N ASP A 26 -4.82 -6.31 9.35
CA ASP A 26 -4.79 -5.66 10.67
C ASP A 26 -4.08 -4.30 10.67
N ALA A 27 -3.23 -4.02 9.68
CA ALA A 27 -2.54 -2.74 9.56
C ALA A 27 -2.10 -2.47 8.13
N CYS A 28 -2.08 -1.19 7.74
CA CYS A 28 -1.60 -0.76 6.43
C CYS A 28 -0.15 -1.19 6.19
N THR A 29 0.70 -1.08 7.21
CA THR A 29 2.11 -1.49 7.16
C THR A 29 2.24 -2.97 6.78
N HIS A 30 1.39 -3.84 7.31
CA HIS A 30 1.39 -5.25 6.97
C HIS A 30 0.95 -5.47 5.52
N GLY A 31 0.04 -4.66 5.00
CA GLY A 31 -0.33 -4.70 3.59
C GLY A 31 0.85 -4.36 2.68
N ILE A 32 1.59 -3.32 3.01
CA ILE A 32 2.80 -2.95 2.26
C ILE A 32 3.83 -4.08 2.34
N GLU A 33 4.03 -4.64 3.52
CA GLU A 33 4.97 -5.77 3.70
C GLU A 33 4.61 -6.95 2.82
N LEU A 34 3.34 -7.35 2.78
CA LEU A 34 2.89 -8.45 1.93
C LEU A 34 3.14 -8.16 0.45
N CYS A 35 2.90 -6.95 0.00
CA CYS A 35 3.17 -6.56 -1.38
C CYS A 35 4.67 -6.64 -1.71
N LEU A 36 5.52 -6.17 -0.80
CA LEU A 36 6.97 -6.24 -0.98
C LEU A 36 7.46 -7.68 -1.04
N ARG A 37 6.95 -8.54 -0.18
CA ARG A 37 7.30 -9.96 -0.18
C ARG A 37 6.81 -10.66 -1.44
N LEU A 38 5.60 -10.37 -1.88
CA LEU A 38 5.01 -10.98 -3.07
C LEU A 38 5.84 -10.70 -4.32
N GLN A 39 6.34 -9.48 -4.46
CA GLN A 39 7.14 -9.08 -5.61
C GLN A 39 8.64 -9.38 -5.44
N ASN A 40 9.06 -9.80 -4.24
CA ASN A 40 10.45 -10.16 -3.95
C ASN A 40 11.44 -9.08 -4.39
N LEU A 41 11.16 -7.85 -3.98
CA LEU A 41 11.95 -6.70 -4.40
C LEU A 41 13.28 -6.64 -3.66
N SER A 42 14.34 -6.24 -4.37
CA SER A 42 15.66 -6.03 -3.79
C SER A 42 15.90 -4.61 -3.33
N TYR A 43 15.12 -3.65 -3.82
CA TYR A 43 15.18 -2.27 -3.35
C TYR A 43 13.83 -1.58 -3.50
N ILE A 44 13.63 -0.53 -2.71
CA ILE A 44 12.49 0.37 -2.82
C ILE A 44 12.97 1.81 -2.81
N SER A 45 12.14 2.70 -3.32
CA SER A 45 12.42 4.12 -3.39
C SER A 45 11.22 4.87 -2.81
N VAL A 46 11.47 5.71 -1.82
CA VAL A 46 10.41 6.44 -1.12
C VAL A 46 10.75 7.92 -0.98
N PRO A 47 9.74 8.80 -0.88
CA PRO A 47 10.00 10.20 -0.59
C PRO A 47 10.67 10.38 0.77
N LYS A 48 11.42 11.44 0.94
CA LYS A 48 12.11 11.73 2.22
C LYS A 48 11.15 11.87 3.39
N ARG A 49 9.93 12.31 3.15
CA ARG A 49 8.90 12.47 4.18
C ARG A 49 7.85 11.40 4.03
N THR A 50 8.05 10.28 4.72
CA THR A 50 7.11 9.17 4.75
C THR A 50 6.79 8.80 6.18
N TYR A 51 5.85 7.87 6.35
CA TYR A 51 5.68 7.22 7.64
C TYR A 51 6.89 6.34 7.92
N ILE A 52 7.41 6.42 9.14
CA ILE A 52 8.64 5.72 9.54
C ILE A 52 8.54 4.19 9.40
N SER A 53 7.32 3.64 9.43
CA SER A 53 7.10 2.21 9.27
C SER A 53 7.61 1.68 7.92
N VAL A 54 7.55 2.47 6.85
CA VAL A 54 7.99 2.03 5.52
C VAL A 54 9.51 1.83 5.45
N PRO A 55 10.36 2.79 5.87
CA PRO A 55 11.79 2.55 5.99
C PRO A 55 12.14 1.37 6.91
N PHE A 56 11.39 1.18 8.00
CA PHE A 56 11.61 0.03 8.89
C PHE A 56 11.30 -1.30 8.21
N LEU A 57 10.31 -1.36 7.32
CA LEU A 57 10.05 -2.54 6.53
C LEU A 57 11.22 -2.88 5.62
N ALA A 58 11.81 -1.89 4.98
CA ALA A 58 12.99 -2.10 4.14
C ALA A 58 14.13 -2.71 4.96
N ASN A 59 14.36 -2.20 6.16
CA ASN A 59 15.37 -2.75 7.06
C ASN A 59 15.02 -4.18 7.49
N LYS A 60 13.78 -4.41 7.88
CA LYS A 60 13.31 -5.74 8.31
C LYS A 60 13.47 -6.79 7.21
N LEU A 61 13.14 -6.43 5.98
CA LEU A 61 13.17 -7.34 4.83
C LEU A 61 14.52 -7.36 4.13
N LYS A 62 15.49 -6.60 4.61
CA LYS A 62 16.83 -6.47 4.01
C LYS A 62 16.74 -5.98 2.57
N ILE A 63 15.85 -5.04 2.32
CA ILE A 63 15.68 -4.38 1.04
C ILE A 63 16.47 -3.07 1.07
N ASN A 64 17.18 -2.78 -0.01
CA ASN A 64 17.90 -1.51 -0.13
C ASN A 64 16.90 -0.37 -0.27
N LEU A 65 17.14 0.72 0.46
CA LEU A 65 16.26 1.87 0.49
C LEU A 65 16.93 3.06 -0.19
N GLU A 66 16.22 3.65 -1.15
CA GLU A 66 16.60 4.93 -1.75
C GLU A 66 15.60 6.00 -1.35
N TRP A 67 16.10 7.21 -1.11
CA TRP A 67 15.27 8.36 -0.80
C TRP A 67 15.10 9.23 -2.02
N ARG A 68 13.85 9.65 -2.29
CA ARG A 68 13.54 10.60 -3.35
C ARG A 68 13.33 11.98 -2.73
N ASP A 69 13.87 13.01 -3.38
CA ASP A 69 13.58 14.39 -3.04
C ASP A 69 12.28 14.81 -3.74
N GLU A 70 11.19 14.30 -3.27
CA GLU A 70 9.87 14.43 -3.87
C GLU A 70 8.87 14.86 -2.80
N GLU A 71 8.08 15.87 -3.11
CA GLU A 71 6.90 16.19 -2.32
C GLU A 71 5.74 15.34 -2.81
N TRP A 72 4.97 14.80 -1.88
CA TRP A 72 3.84 13.97 -2.24
C TRP A 72 2.58 14.44 -1.51
N GLN A 73 1.44 14.15 -2.11
CA GLN A 73 0.14 14.44 -1.55
C GLN A 73 -0.78 13.24 -1.79
N ASP A 74 -1.54 12.86 -0.78
CA ASP A 74 -2.51 11.76 -0.78
C ASP A 74 -1.88 10.37 -0.82
N TYR A 75 -0.90 10.12 -1.68
CA TYR A 75 -0.24 8.83 -1.79
C TYR A 75 1.12 8.97 -2.44
N TYR A 76 1.95 7.94 -2.30
CA TYR A 76 3.23 7.87 -2.98
C TYR A 76 3.56 6.43 -3.38
N LYS A 77 4.38 6.29 -4.40
CA LYS A 77 4.81 5.00 -4.92
C LYS A 77 6.02 4.49 -4.13
N VAL A 78 6.02 3.21 -3.81
CA VAL A 78 7.05 2.59 -2.98
C VAL A 78 8.13 1.90 -3.81
N ASN A 79 7.80 1.49 -5.04
CA ASN A 79 8.72 0.76 -5.91
C ASN A 79 8.80 1.37 -7.29
N GLU A 80 9.95 1.21 -7.95
CA GLU A 80 10.19 1.75 -9.30
C GLU A 80 9.81 0.76 -10.41
N HIS A 81 9.90 -0.54 -10.14
CA HIS A 81 9.70 -1.59 -11.13
C HIS A 81 8.58 -2.53 -10.71
N PHE A 82 8.08 -3.31 -11.66
CA PHE A 82 7.01 -4.28 -11.47
C PHE A 82 5.67 -3.61 -11.16
N LYS A 83 4.74 -4.35 -10.59
CA LYS A 83 3.42 -3.83 -10.26
C LYS A 83 3.54 -2.73 -9.20
N PRO A 84 3.01 -1.53 -9.46
CA PRO A 84 3.15 -0.42 -8.51
C PRO A 84 2.52 -0.73 -7.17
N ILE A 85 3.23 -0.37 -6.10
CA ILE A 85 2.73 -0.44 -4.72
C ILE A 85 2.64 1.01 -4.24
N TYR A 86 1.43 1.43 -3.85
CA TYR A 86 1.20 2.77 -3.33
C TYR A 86 0.90 2.72 -1.84
N ASP A 87 1.60 3.56 -1.07
CA ASP A 87 1.18 3.88 0.28
C ASP A 87 0.11 4.97 0.16
N ALA A 88 -1.12 4.57 0.30
CA ALA A 88 -2.29 5.42 0.18
C ALA A 88 -3.07 5.47 1.50
N ALA A 89 -2.35 5.40 2.62
CA ALA A 89 -2.93 5.28 3.95
C ALA A 89 -4.02 6.31 4.24
N VAL A 90 -3.91 7.51 3.68
CA VAL A 90 -4.83 8.61 3.93
C VAL A 90 -5.74 8.94 2.75
N LEU A 91 -5.68 8.15 1.69
CA LEU A 91 -6.45 8.41 0.47
C LEU A 91 -7.84 7.75 0.53
N TRP A 92 -8.77 8.40 1.21
CA TRP A 92 -10.16 7.93 1.30
C TRP A 92 -11.04 8.70 0.33
N LYS A 93 -10.94 8.37 -0.96
CA LYS A 93 -11.65 9.05 -2.02
C LYS A 93 -12.37 8.06 -2.92
N LYS A 94 -13.62 8.35 -3.25
CA LYS A 94 -14.43 7.52 -4.15
C LYS A 94 -13.76 7.39 -5.51
N ASP A 95 -13.78 6.17 -6.04
CA ASP A 95 -13.25 5.84 -7.37
C ASP A 95 -11.76 6.18 -7.53
N SER A 96 -10.99 6.12 -6.44
CA SER A 96 -9.57 6.50 -6.46
C SER A 96 -8.61 5.35 -6.74
N TYR A 97 -9.11 4.12 -6.89
CA TYR A 97 -8.23 2.99 -7.19
C TYR A 97 -7.51 3.18 -8.53
N ILE A 98 -6.21 2.97 -8.51
CA ILE A 98 -5.36 3.04 -9.71
C ILE A 98 -5.26 1.64 -10.31
N PRO A 99 -5.85 1.39 -11.49
CA PRO A 99 -5.84 0.04 -12.09
C PRO A 99 -4.43 -0.52 -12.25
N GLY A 100 -4.29 -1.82 -11.99
CA GLY A 100 -3.01 -2.51 -12.11
C GLY A 100 -2.04 -2.27 -10.96
N SER A 101 -2.50 -1.70 -9.85
CA SER A 101 -1.65 -1.42 -8.70
C SER A 101 -2.11 -2.14 -7.45
N PHE A 102 -1.23 -2.17 -6.44
CA PHE A 102 -1.57 -2.45 -5.05
C PHE A 102 -1.68 -1.12 -4.31
N MET A 103 -2.83 -0.85 -3.73
CA MET A 103 -3.02 0.35 -2.90
C MET A 103 -3.27 -0.07 -1.46
N CYS A 104 -2.44 0.42 -0.56
CA CYS A 104 -2.52 0.10 0.86
C CYS A 104 -3.12 1.30 1.61
N LEU A 105 -4.24 1.08 2.26
CA LEU A 105 -4.97 2.11 2.98
C LEU A 105 -5.04 1.79 4.47
N SER A 106 -5.33 2.81 5.27
CA SER A 106 -5.51 2.68 6.71
C SER A 106 -6.85 3.27 7.14
N PHE A 107 -7.39 2.70 8.18
CA PHE A 107 -8.59 3.25 8.83
C PHE A 107 -8.22 4.28 9.88
#